data_4488709bf8b878d2ddfc2bed8d90db87
#
_entry.id   4488709bf8b878d2ddfc2bed8d90db87
#
_cell.length_a   1.000
_cell.length_b   1.000
_cell.length_c   1.000
_cell.angle_alpha   90.00
_cell.angle_beta   90.00
_cell.angle_gamma   90.00
#
_symmetry.space_group_name_H-M   'P 1'
#
loop_
_entity.id
_entity.type
_entity.pdbx_description
1 polymer ?
#
loop_
_entity_poly.entity_id
_entity_poly.type
_entity_poly.pdbx_seq_one_letter_code
_entity_poly.pdbx_strand_id
1 'polypeptide(L)'
;VQEALYFVRRYPLGAIGAVIMALFVLTALFAGTIAPFDPTATDAPASLARPGGVHLLGADFMGRDVFSRIVHGARISLAVGLCATALGCLIGVTIGLASGYLGGTFDLLVQRLIDVLQSLPLLVMALVMAASLGPSLTNTIVAIA
;
A
#
# COMPACT_ATOMS: atom_id res chain seq x y z
N VAL A 1 -13.36 13.95 24.47
CA VAL A 1 -12.63 15.16 24.00
C VAL A 1 -11.33 15.36 24.82
N GLN A 2 -11.38 15.23 26.16
CA GLN A 2 -10.19 15.42 27.03
C GLN A 2 -9.08 14.38 26.76
N GLU A 3 -9.42 13.13 26.54
CA GLU A 3 -8.44 12.07 26.25
C GLU A 3 -7.74 12.27 24.89
N ALA A 4 -8.46 12.73 23.86
CA ALA A 4 -7.87 13.05 22.58
C ALA A 4 -6.89 14.23 22.67
N LEU A 5 -7.24 15.26 23.42
CA LEU A 5 -6.37 16.40 23.69
C LEU A 5 -5.11 16.00 24.48
N TYR A 6 -5.27 15.10 25.48
CA TYR A 6 -4.14 14.54 26.22
C TYR A 6 -3.21 13.74 25.31
N PHE A 7 -3.77 12.89 24.43
CA PHE A 7 -3.00 12.09 23.46
C PHE A 7 -2.19 12.98 22.50
N VAL A 8 -2.83 14.01 21.92
CA VAL A 8 -2.18 14.94 20.98
C VAL A 8 -1.01 15.68 21.66
N ARG A 9 -1.19 16.12 22.90
CA ARG A 9 -0.14 16.82 23.66
C ARG A 9 1.00 15.90 24.10
N ARG A 10 0.67 14.65 24.44
CA ARG A 10 1.66 13.70 24.98
C ARG A 10 2.45 13.00 23.85
N TYR A 11 1.79 12.76 22.70
CA TYR A 11 2.34 12.02 21.56
C TYR A 11 2.13 12.78 20.23
N PRO A 12 2.78 13.93 20.03
CA PRO A 12 2.51 14.78 18.88
C PRO A 12 2.80 14.09 17.54
N LEU A 13 3.86 13.29 17.43
CA LEU A 13 4.15 12.51 16.23
C LEU A 13 3.08 11.46 15.92
N GLY A 14 2.57 10.78 16.96
CA GLY A 14 1.47 9.83 16.82
C GLY A 14 0.17 10.51 16.35
N ALA A 15 -0.11 11.70 16.88
CA ALA A 15 -1.26 12.49 16.47
C ALA A 15 -1.15 12.93 14.99
N ILE A 16 0.01 13.39 14.56
CA ILE A 16 0.26 13.74 13.14
C ILE A 16 0.07 12.52 12.26
N GLY A 17 0.66 11.37 12.63
CA GLY A 17 0.49 10.12 11.89
C GLY A 17 -0.96 9.67 11.78
N ALA A 18 -1.72 9.78 12.87
CA ALA A 18 -3.15 9.46 12.89
C ALA A 18 -3.96 10.37 11.94
N VAL A 19 -3.66 11.67 11.93
CA VAL A 19 -4.32 12.62 11.01
C VAL A 19 -3.99 12.30 9.56
N ILE A 20 -2.73 12.04 9.23
CA ILE A 20 -2.31 11.68 7.86
C ILE A 20 -3.03 10.39 7.43
N MET A 21 -3.06 9.38 8.29
CA MET A 21 -3.75 8.11 8.00
C MET A 21 -5.25 8.32 7.82
N ALA A 22 -5.88 9.12 8.68
CA ALA A 22 -7.30 9.43 8.56
C ALA A 22 -7.61 10.14 7.23
N LEU A 23 -6.80 11.14 6.85
CA LEU A 23 -6.93 11.84 5.57
C LEU A 23 -6.77 10.87 4.39
N PHE A 24 -5.81 9.97 4.45
CA PHE A 24 -5.57 8.98 3.40
C PHE A 24 -6.75 8.02 3.25
N VAL A 25 -7.28 7.51 4.37
CA VAL A 25 -8.48 6.65 4.39
C VAL A 25 -9.70 7.38 3.85
N LEU A 26 -9.93 8.61 4.29
CA LEU A 26 -11.04 9.43 3.80
C LEU A 26 -10.92 9.70 2.29
N THR A 27 -9.73 10.03 1.81
CA THR A 27 -9.47 10.19 0.37
C THR A 27 -9.81 8.93 -0.41
N ALA A 28 -9.42 7.76 0.09
CA ALA A 28 -9.73 6.49 -0.55
C ALA A 28 -11.23 6.18 -0.54
N LEU A 29 -11.94 6.43 0.57
CA LEU A 29 -13.38 6.19 0.68
C LEU A 29 -14.17 7.10 -0.26
N PHE A 30 -13.83 8.37 -0.27
CA PHE A 30 -14.52 9.40 -1.04
C PHE A 30 -13.88 9.68 -2.42
N ALA A 31 -13.03 8.79 -2.92
CA ALA A 31 -12.32 8.98 -4.18
C ALA A 31 -13.25 9.29 -5.36
N GLY A 32 -14.41 8.63 -5.44
CA GLY A 32 -15.36 8.86 -6.54
C GLY A 32 -16.10 10.20 -6.48
N THR A 33 -16.09 10.89 -5.32
CA THR A 33 -16.69 12.23 -5.17
C THR A 33 -15.64 13.35 -5.20
N ILE A 34 -14.39 13.03 -4.81
CA ILE A 34 -13.29 13.99 -4.80
C ILE A 34 -12.67 14.14 -6.18
N ALA A 35 -12.57 13.03 -6.93
CA ALA A 35 -11.97 13.02 -8.26
C ALA A 35 -12.93 13.62 -9.30
N PRO A 36 -12.53 14.69 -10.02
CA PRO A 36 -13.38 15.33 -11.03
C PRO A 36 -13.50 14.51 -12.32
N PHE A 37 -12.54 13.61 -12.59
CA PHE A 37 -12.48 12.80 -13.81
C PHE A 37 -12.34 11.31 -13.50
N ASP A 38 -12.72 10.46 -14.47
CA ASP A 38 -12.38 9.04 -14.43
C ASP A 38 -10.85 8.88 -14.53
N PRO A 39 -10.19 8.15 -13.61
CA PRO A 39 -8.73 7.98 -13.60
C PRO A 39 -8.17 7.25 -14.81
N THR A 40 -9.03 6.57 -15.58
CA THR A 40 -8.67 5.78 -16.76
C THR A 40 -9.04 6.47 -18.09
N ALA A 41 -9.90 7.50 -18.05
CA ALA A 41 -10.30 8.24 -19.23
C ALA A 41 -9.09 8.92 -19.87
N THR A 42 -8.90 8.69 -21.17
CA THR A 42 -7.82 9.29 -21.97
C THR A 42 -8.37 10.43 -22.80
N ASP A 43 -7.66 11.57 -22.81
CA ASP A 43 -7.97 12.75 -23.59
C ASP A 43 -6.71 13.21 -24.36
N ALA A 44 -6.61 12.81 -25.63
CA ALA A 44 -5.43 13.12 -26.44
C ALA A 44 -5.11 14.62 -26.55
N PRO A 45 -6.07 15.54 -26.69
CA PRO A 45 -5.85 16.97 -26.64
C PRO A 45 -5.25 17.48 -25.33
N ALA A 46 -5.54 16.82 -24.22
CA ALA A 46 -5.01 17.16 -22.90
C ALA A 46 -3.64 16.53 -22.59
N SER A 47 -3.03 15.79 -23.53
CA SER A 47 -1.73 15.15 -23.32
C SER A 47 -0.68 16.15 -22.81
N LEU A 48 -0.04 15.82 -21.68
CA LEU A 48 0.96 16.64 -20.99
C LEU A 48 0.47 18.05 -20.63
N ALA A 49 -0.84 18.23 -20.45
CA ALA A 49 -1.39 19.51 -19.99
C ALA A 49 -0.76 19.91 -18.65
N ARG A 50 -0.41 21.20 -18.54
CA ARG A 50 0.17 21.76 -17.33
C ARG A 50 -0.84 21.83 -16.20
N PRO A 51 -0.39 21.77 -14.92
CA PRO A 51 -1.26 22.04 -13.78
C PRO A 51 -2.00 23.36 -13.89
N GLY A 52 -3.30 23.35 -13.62
CA GLY A 52 -4.17 24.52 -13.66
C GLY A 52 -5.45 24.29 -14.49
N GLY A 53 -6.34 25.25 -14.47
CA GLY A 53 -7.58 25.22 -15.26
C GLY A 53 -8.44 23.98 -14.97
N VAL A 54 -8.59 23.14 -15.98
CA VAL A 54 -9.43 21.93 -15.92
C VAL A 54 -8.73 20.79 -15.14
N HIS A 55 -7.40 20.65 -15.29
CA HIS A 55 -6.61 19.61 -14.65
C HIS A 55 -5.77 20.19 -13.51
N LEU A 56 -6.21 19.98 -12.25
CA LEU A 56 -5.58 20.55 -11.05
C LEU A 56 -4.07 20.26 -10.95
N LEU A 57 -3.65 19.03 -11.20
CA LEU A 57 -2.26 18.60 -11.20
C LEU A 57 -1.73 18.28 -12.62
N GLY A 58 -2.43 18.76 -13.65
CA GLY A 58 -2.09 18.47 -15.03
C GLY A 58 -2.55 17.10 -15.48
N ALA A 59 -2.15 16.72 -16.70
CA ALA A 59 -2.45 15.42 -17.29
C ALA A 59 -1.19 14.68 -17.70
N ASP A 60 -1.27 13.35 -17.72
CA ASP A 60 -0.15 12.50 -18.13
C ASP A 60 0.00 12.46 -19.69
N PHE A 61 0.94 11.65 -20.17
CA PHE A 61 1.21 11.49 -21.60
C PHE A 61 0.03 10.89 -22.40
N MET A 62 -0.93 10.27 -21.72
CA MET A 62 -2.19 9.78 -22.32
C MET A 62 -3.34 10.78 -22.15
N GLY A 63 -3.10 11.96 -21.58
CA GLY A 63 -4.12 12.95 -21.27
C GLY A 63 -5.00 12.62 -20.07
N ARG A 64 -4.61 11.62 -19.23
CA ARG A 64 -5.38 11.25 -18.03
C ARG A 64 -5.09 12.23 -16.89
N ASP A 65 -6.14 12.62 -16.15
CA ASP A 65 -6.02 13.57 -15.05
C ASP A 65 -5.19 13.00 -13.89
N VAL A 66 -4.07 13.65 -13.59
CA VAL A 66 -3.12 13.20 -12.57
C VAL A 66 -3.74 13.26 -11.17
N PHE A 67 -4.54 14.28 -10.85
CA PHE A 67 -5.20 14.41 -9.55
C PHE A 67 -6.17 13.26 -9.31
N SER A 68 -7.05 12.97 -10.27
CA SER A 68 -8.02 11.87 -10.17
C SER A 68 -7.33 10.51 -10.02
N ARG A 69 -6.19 10.31 -10.70
CA ARG A 69 -5.37 9.10 -10.57
C ARG A 69 -4.75 8.95 -9.19
N ILE A 70 -4.25 10.03 -8.60
CA ILE A 70 -3.69 10.00 -7.24
C ILE A 70 -4.79 9.64 -6.23
N VAL A 71 -5.94 10.29 -6.34
CA VAL A 71 -7.08 10.07 -5.43
C VAL A 71 -7.57 8.62 -5.51
N HIS A 72 -7.76 8.07 -6.70
CA HIS A 72 -8.15 6.66 -6.87
C HIS A 72 -7.03 5.69 -6.51
N GLY A 73 -5.77 6.09 -6.72
CA GLY A 73 -4.59 5.34 -6.31
C GLY A 73 -4.55 5.06 -4.80
N ALA A 74 -5.11 5.96 -3.98
CA ALA A 74 -5.22 5.75 -2.53
C ALA A 74 -6.02 4.49 -2.17
N ARG A 75 -7.09 4.17 -2.91
CA ARG A 75 -7.85 2.91 -2.72
C ARG A 75 -7.01 1.68 -2.97
N ILE A 76 -6.28 1.69 -4.09
CA ILE A 76 -5.43 0.56 -4.48
C ILE A 76 -4.32 0.37 -3.47
N SER A 77 -3.66 1.46 -3.06
CA SER A 77 -2.58 1.43 -2.09
C SER A 77 -3.04 0.92 -0.72
N LEU A 78 -4.22 1.35 -0.24
CA LEU A 78 -4.78 0.82 1.01
C LEU A 78 -5.16 -0.65 0.90
N ALA A 79 -5.81 -1.06 -0.19
CA ALA A 79 -6.19 -2.45 -0.40
C ALA A 79 -4.95 -3.36 -0.43
N VAL A 80 -3.94 -2.99 -1.23
CA VAL A 80 -2.69 -3.76 -1.32
C VAL A 80 -1.98 -3.79 0.03
N GLY A 81 -1.80 -2.63 0.68
CA GLY A 81 -1.09 -2.55 1.96
C GLY A 81 -1.78 -3.33 3.07
N LEU A 82 -3.08 -3.18 3.24
CA LEU A 82 -3.84 -3.90 4.28
C LEU A 82 -3.89 -5.41 4.02
N CYS A 83 -4.19 -5.83 2.78
CA CYS A 83 -4.27 -7.24 2.44
C CYS A 83 -2.92 -7.93 2.53
N ALA A 84 -1.85 -7.30 2.01
CA ALA A 84 -0.50 -7.87 2.10
C ALA A 84 -0.04 -7.98 3.57
N THR A 85 -0.24 -6.94 4.37
CA THR A 85 0.10 -6.97 5.80
C THR A 85 -0.72 -8.01 6.55
N ALA A 86 -2.02 -8.12 6.30
CA ALA A 86 -2.88 -9.12 6.94
C ALA A 86 -2.44 -10.54 6.61
N LEU A 87 -2.14 -10.84 5.34
CA LEU A 87 -1.64 -12.14 4.91
C LEU A 87 -0.25 -12.44 5.50
N GLY A 88 0.67 -11.49 5.41
CA GLY A 88 2.01 -11.64 5.98
C GLY A 88 1.98 -11.85 7.49
N CYS A 89 1.16 -11.09 8.23
CA CYS A 89 0.95 -11.29 9.65
C CYS A 89 0.32 -12.66 9.95
N LEU A 90 -0.69 -13.08 9.22
CA LEU A 90 -1.35 -14.37 9.43
C LEU A 90 -0.35 -15.53 9.27
N ILE A 91 0.41 -15.52 8.18
CA ILE A 91 1.41 -16.54 7.89
C ILE A 91 2.57 -16.45 8.90
N GLY A 92 3.12 -15.27 9.10
CA GLY A 92 4.27 -15.05 9.98
C GLY A 92 3.97 -15.39 11.44
N VAL A 93 2.80 -14.97 11.95
CA VAL A 93 2.39 -15.28 13.34
C VAL A 93 2.14 -16.77 13.51
N THR A 94 1.48 -17.44 12.55
CA THR A 94 1.22 -18.89 12.66
C THR A 94 2.51 -19.70 12.63
N ILE A 95 3.43 -19.39 11.72
CA ILE A 95 4.74 -20.05 11.64
C ILE A 95 5.58 -19.73 12.88
N GLY A 96 5.62 -18.46 13.29
CA GLY A 96 6.41 -18.02 14.45
C GLY A 96 5.91 -18.65 15.76
N LEU A 97 4.60 -18.73 15.97
CA LEU A 97 4.03 -19.40 17.13
C LEU A 97 4.30 -20.92 17.12
N ALA A 98 4.16 -21.58 15.97
CA ALA A 98 4.48 -22.99 15.84
C ALA A 98 5.96 -23.25 16.11
N SER A 99 6.84 -22.42 15.55
CA SER A 99 8.29 -22.50 15.75
C SER A 99 8.69 -22.31 17.20
N GLY A 100 8.17 -21.29 17.86
CA GLY A 100 8.43 -21.04 19.28
C GLY A 100 7.83 -22.09 20.20
N TYR A 101 6.67 -22.65 19.89
CA TYR A 101 6.02 -23.69 20.69
C TYR A 101 6.71 -25.06 20.57
N LEU A 102 7.04 -25.49 19.36
CA LEU A 102 7.67 -26.80 19.11
C LEU A 102 9.16 -26.79 19.46
N GLY A 103 9.84 -25.66 19.24
CA GLY A 103 11.26 -25.48 19.57
C GLY A 103 12.22 -26.45 18.85
N GLY A 104 13.43 -26.57 19.37
CA GLY A 104 14.41 -27.58 18.96
C GLY A 104 14.74 -27.57 17.47
N THR A 105 14.75 -28.72 16.83
CA THR A 105 15.11 -28.89 15.41
C THR A 105 14.12 -28.22 14.46
N PHE A 106 12.82 -28.18 14.83
CA PHE A 106 11.80 -27.53 14.03
C PHE A 106 12.03 -26.02 13.96
N ASP A 107 12.26 -25.37 15.09
CA ASP A 107 12.58 -23.97 15.16
C ASP A 107 13.85 -23.63 14.36
N LEU A 108 14.89 -24.45 14.52
CA LEU A 108 16.14 -24.27 13.76
C LEU A 108 15.93 -24.34 12.25
N LEU A 109 15.11 -25.27 11.75
CA LEU A 109 14.83 -25.40 10.34
C LEU A 109 14.02 -24.20 9.81
N VAL A 110 13.00 -23.77 10.56
CA VAL A 110 12.19 -22.59 10.22
C VAL A 110 13.08 -21.33 10.14
N GLN A 111 13.95 -21.12 11.15
CA GLN A 111 14.86 -19.98 11.16
C GLN A 111 15.82 -20.01 9.96
N ARG A 112 16.37 -21.17 9.62
CA ARG A 112 17.25 -21.31 8.43
C ARG A 112 16.53 -20.98 7.12
N LEU A 113 15.27 -21.42 7.00
CA LEU A 113 14.45 -21.09 5.82
C LEU A 113 14.22 -19.56 5.72
N ILE A 114 13.88 -18.95 6.85
CA ILE A 114 13.70 -17.48 6.92
C ILE A 114 15.00 -16.75 6.58
N ASP A 115 16.14 -17.18 7.12
CA ASP A 115 17.45 -16.60 6.82
C ASP A 115 17.77 -16.65 5.31
N VAL A 116 17.48 -17.77 4.64
CA VAL A 116 17.64 -17.92 3.19
C VAL A 116 16.76 -16.95 2.42
N LEU A 117 15.47 -16.84 2.79
CA LEU A 117 14.54 -15.93 2.13
C LEU A 117 14.96 -14.46 2.34
N GLN A 118 15.39 -14.09 3.53
CA GLN A 118 15.86 -12.73 3.84
C GLN A 118 17.22 -12.39 3.24
N SER A 119 18.02 -13.39 2.82
CA SER A 119 19.29 -13.13 2.13
C SER A 119 19.10 -12.50 0.75
N LEU A 120 17.91 -12.64 0.16
CA LEU A 120 17.57 -12.04 -1.12
C LEU A 120 17.00 -10.63 -0.92
N PRO A 121 17.44 -9.63 -1.70
CA PRO A 121 16.86 -8.29 -1.66
C PRO A 121 15.35 -8.34 -1.93
N LEU A 122 14.53 -7.75 -1.04
CA LEU A 122 13.08 -7.76 -1.14
C LEU A 122 12.56 -7.32 -2.52
N LEU A 123 13.18 -6.29 -3.11
CA LEU A 123 12.83 -5.81 -4.45
C LEU A 123 13.04 -6.86 -5.54
N VAL A 124 14.10 -7.67 -5.42
CA VAL A 124 14.37 -8.74 -6.39
C VAL A 124 13.32 -9.83 -6.27
N MET A 125 12.97 -10.23 -5.05
CA MET A 125 11.90 -11.21 -4.80
C MET A 125 10.56 -10.71 -5.35
N ALA A 126 10.18 -9.48 -5.07
CA ALA A 126 8.94 -8.89 -5.58
C ALA A 126 8.91 -8.84 -7.12
N LEU A 127 10.03 -8.50 -7.77
CA LEU A 127 10.13 -8.48 -9.23
C LEU A 127 10.02 -9.89 -9.84
N VAL A 128 10.69 -10.88 -9.26
CA VAL A 128 10.61 -12.28 -9.71
C VAL A 128 9.19 -12.81 -9.58
N MET A 129 8.54 -12.55 -8.44
CA MET A 129 7.14 -12.94 -8.22
C MET A 129 6.19 -12.26 -9.19
N ALA A 130 6.33 -10.95 -9.40
CA ALA A 130 5.53 -10.21 -10.37
C ALA A 130 5.72 -10.70 -11.81
N ALA A 131 6.97 -11.03 -12.19
CA ALA A 131 7.28 -11.56 -13.52
C ALA A 131 6.71 -12.98 -13.74
N SER A 132 6.73 -13.82 -12.71
CA SER A 132 6.26 -15.22 -12.80
C SER A 132 4.74 -15.34 -12.74
N LEU A 133 4.07 -14.55 -11.90
CA LEU A 133 2.62 -14.60 -11.67
C LEU A 133 1.84 -13.70 -12.64
N GLY A 134 2.52 -12.77 -13.30
CA GLY A 134 1.91 -11.75 -14.16
C GLY A 134 1.32 -10.55 -13.41
N PRO A 135 1.00 -9.46 -14.14
CA PRO A 135 0.54 -8.19 -13.56
C PRO A 135 -0.92 -8.29 -13.11
N SER A 136 -1.15 -8.45 -11.80
CA SER A 136 -2.48 -8.34 -11.18
C SER A 136 -2.37 -7.80 -9.75
N LEU A 137 -3.46 -7.22 -9.23
CA LEU A 137 -3.52 -6.76 -7.83
C LEU A 137 -3.32 -7.93 -6.85
N THR A 138 -3.95 -9.06 -7.12
CA THR A 138 -3.82 -10.27 -6.28
C THR A 138 -2.37 -10.76 -6.25
N ASN A 139 -1.73 -10.84 -7.40
CA ASN A 139 -0.33 -11.28 -7.50
C ASN A 139 0.61 -10.30 -6.79
N THR A 140 0.33 -9.00 -6.87
CA THR A 140 1.09 -7.97 -6.13
C THR A 140 0.93 -8.14 -4.61
N ILE A 141 -0.28 -8.41 -4.12
CA ILE A 141 -0.54 -8.66 -2.70
C ILE A 141 0.24 -9.88 -2.23
N VAL A 142 0.19 -10.98 -2.98
CA VAL A 142 0.92 -12.22 -2.64
C VAL A 142 2.43 -12.02 -2.70
N ALA A 143 2.94 -11.21 -3.64
CA ALA A 143 4.37 -10.94 -3.77
C ALA A 143 4.94 -10.07 -2.63
N ILE A 144 4.09 -9.26 -1.98
CA ILE A 144 4.49 -8.37 -0.88
C ILE A 144 4.26 -9.03 0.49
N ALA A 145 3.29 -9.94 0.59
CA ALA A 145 2.93 -10.63 1.84
C ALA A 145 4.00 -11.62 2.29
#